data_7106f5ec61f4be31f052c9dfb846786f
#
_entry.id   7106f5ec61f4be31f052c9dfb846786f
#
_cell.length_a   1.000
_cell.length_b   1.000
_cell.length_c   1.000
_cell.angle_alpha   90.00
_cell.angle_beta   90.00
_cell.angle_gamma   90.00
#
_symmetry.space_group_name_H-M   'P 1'
#
loop_
_entity.id
_entity.type
_entity.pdbx_description
1 polymer ?
#
loop_
_entity_poly.entity_id
_entity_poly.type
_entity_poly.pdbx_seq_one_letter_code
_entity_poly.pdbx_strand_id
1 'polypeptide(L)'
;MIQPTGMFTLGNYLGALKNFVALQNDYECVYALADLHAITVRQNPAEFRKNTLSAYAMMLALGIDPEKSIFFIQSQVPEHAQLAWVLSCYTQFGELSR
;
A
#
# COMPACT_ATOMS: atom_id res chain seq x y z
N MET A 1 1.87 4.11 -2.81
CA MET A 1 1.23 2.91 -2.21
C MET A 1 1.11 1.82 -3.26
N ILE A 2 1.15 0.55 -2.85
CA ILE A 2 0.99 -0.62 -3.71
C ILE A 2 0.06 -1.65 -3.04
N GLN A 3 -0.77 -2.35 -3.83
CA GLN A 3 -1.71 -3.33 -3.28
C GLN A 3 -1.07 -4.73 -3.20
N PRO A 4 -1.23 -5.46 -2.08
CA PRO A 4 -0.68 -6.82 -1.90
C PRO A 4 -1.62 -7.90 -2.44
N THR A 5 -2.04 -7.80 -3.70
CA THR A 5 -3.02 -8.70 -4.33
C THR A 5 -2.42 -9.99 -4.93
N GLY A 6 -1.15 -10.25 -4.70
CA GLY A 6 -0.44 -11.42 -5.20
C GLY A 6 1.05 -11.14 -5.39
N MET A 7 1.74 -11.99 -6.16
CA MET A 7 3.14 -11.75 -6.48
C MET A 7 3.30 -10.55 -7.42
N PHE A 8 4.30 -9.71 -7.14
CA PHE A 8 4.62 -8.60 -8.03
C PHE A 8 5.11 -9.10 -9.39
N THR A 9 4.58 -8.50 -10.44
CA THR A 9 4.99 -8.77 -11.81
C THR A 9 6.20 -7.90 -12.19
N LEU A 10 6.83 -8.23 -13.31
CA LEU A 10 7.88 -7.39 -13.89
C LEU A 10 7.37 -5.95 -14.18
N GLY A 11 6.10 -5.82 -14.57
CA GLY A 11 5.45 -4.51 -14.76
C GLY A 11 5.36 -3.69 -13.47
N ASN A 12 5.03 -4.32 -12.34
CA ASN A 12 5.04 -3.64 -11.04
C ASN A 12 6.45 -3.17 -10.65
N TYR A 13 7.44 -3.99 -10.91
CA TYR A 13 8.84 -3.65 -10.65
C TYR A 13 9.30 -2.45 -11.48
N LEU A 14 9.17 -2.53 -12.79
CA LEU A 14 9.65 -1.48 -13.71
C LEU A 14 8.83 -0.19 -13.62
N GLY A 15 7.51 -0.29 -13.43
CA GLY A 15 6.61 0.85 -13.41
C GLY A 15 6.58 1.61 -12.08
N ALA A 16 6.82 0.93 -10.96
CA ALA A 16 6.68 1.53 -9.64
C ALA A 16 7.88 1.26 -8.72
N LEU A 17 8.20 -0.01 -8.41
CA LEU A 17 9.12 -0.34 -7.33
C LEU A 17 10.53 0.16 -7.56
N LYS A 18 11.06 0.04 -8.77
CA LYS A 18 12.37 0.60 -9.15
C LYS A 18 12.45 2.10 -8.90
N ASN A 19 11.38 2.83 -9.22
CA ASN A 19 11.32 4.28 -9.01
C ASN A 19 11.22 4.61 -7.51
N PHE A 20 10.49 3.83 -6.72
CA PHE A 20 10.41 4.00 -5.27
C PHE A 20 11.80 3.89 -4.62
N VAL A 21 12.58 2.89 -5.00
CA VAL A 21 13.95 2.70 -4.50
C VAL A 21 14.85 3.88 -4.86
N ALA A 22 14.73 4.41 -6.07
CA ALA A 22 15.51 5.57 -6.50
C ALA A 22 15.13 6.86 -5.73
N LEU A 23 13.83 7.10 -5.56
CA LEU A 23 13.31 8.32 -4.93
C LEU A 23 13.75 8.51 -3.47
N GLN A 24 13.96 7.42 -2.71
CA GLN A 24 14.36 7.53 -1.31
C GLN A 24 15.77 8.11 -1.10
N ASN A 25 16.56 8.27 -2.16
CA ASN A 25 17.87 8.91 -2.08
C ASN A 25 17.78 10.45 -2.13
N ASP A 26 16.71 10.98 -2.74
CA ASP A 26 16.53 12.40 -3.00
C ASP A 26 15.38 13.01 -2.19
N TYR A 27 14.50 12.19 -1.60
CA TYR A 27 13.28 12.64 -0.92
C TYR A 27 13.04 11.90 0.38
N GLU A 28 12.39 12.57 1.32
CA GLU A 28 11.76 11.92 2.46
C GLU A 28 10.51 11.17 1.98
N CYS A 29 10.60 9.85 1.92
CA CYS A 29 9.58 9.02 1.31
C CYS A 29 8.70 8.32 2.36
N VAL A 30 7.40 8.23 2.04
CA VAL A 30 6.42 7.44 2.79
C VAL A 30 5.83 6.38 1.87
N TYR A 31 6.13 5.12 2.15
CA TYR A 31 5.64 3.97 1.40
C TYR A 31 4.64 3.18 2.21
N ALA A 32 3.57 2.71 1.57
CA ALA A 32 2.58 1.87 2.22
C ALA A 32 2.11 0.72 1.32
N LEU A 33 1.88 -0.43 1.93
CA LEU A 33 1.06 -1.48 1.35
C LEU A 33 -0.41 -1.14 1.61
N ALA A 34 -1.17 -0.98 0.53
CA ALA A 34 -2.58 -0.60 0.57
C ALA A 34 -3.47 -1.85 0.68
N ASP A 35 -3.40 -2.53 1.81
CA ASP A 35 -4.20 -3.73 2.08
C ASP A 35 -5.69 -3.39 2.26
N LEU A 36 -6.03 -2.22 2.81
CA LEU A 36 -7.41 -1.74 2.89
C LEU A 36 -8.05 -1.55 1.51
N HIS A 37 -7.28 -1.18 0.49
CA HIS A 37 -7.76 -1.12 -0.90
C HIS A 37 -8.00 -2.51 -1.49
N ALA A 38 -7.17 -3.49 -1.13
CA ALA A 38 -7.28 -4.84 -1.66
C ALA A 38 -8.54 -5.58 -1.18
N ILE A 39 -9.05 -5.26 0.02
CA ILE A 39 -10.27 -5.88 0.56
C ILE A 39 -11.57 -5.36 -0.08
N THR A 40 -11.52 -4.37 -0.97
CA THR A 40 -12.66 -3.99 -1.81
C THR A 40 -13.11 -5.11 -2.74
N VAL A 41 -12.23 -6.07 -2.99
CA VAL A 41 -12.53 -7.35 -3.64
C VAL A 41 -12.39 -8.47 -2.62
N ARG A 42 -13.31 -9.45 -2.67
CA ARG A 42 -13.30 -10.57 -1.72
C ARG A 42 -11.96 -11.32 -1.76
N GLN A 43 -11.31 -11.42 -0.61
CA GLN A 43 -10.04 -12.11 -0.41
C GLN A 43 -10.22 -13.34 0.51
N ASN A 44 -9.41 -14.37 0.31
CA ASN A 44 -9.24 -15.42 1.32
C ASN A 44 -8.32 -14.86 2.44
N PRO A 45 -8.76 -14.80 3.70
CA PRO A 45 -7.99 -14.12 4.76
C PRO A 45 -6.60 -14.70 5.01
N ALA A 46 -6.46 -16.02 4.94
CA ALA A 46 -5.17 -16.68 5.17
C ALA A 46 -4.17 -16.40 4.04
N GLU A 47 -4.64 -16.50 2.81
CA GLU A 47 -3.85 -16.21 1.62
C GLU A 47 -3.50 -14.71 1.52
N PHE A 48 -4.47 -13.86 1.82
CA PHE A 48 -4.26 -12.41 1.82
C PHE A 48 -3.21 -11.97 2.84
N ARG A 49 -3.23 -12.54 4.06
CA ARG A 49 -2.19 -12.27 5.06
C ARG A 49 -0.81 -12.70 4.56
N LYS A 50 -0.70 -13.88 3.95
CA LYS A 50 0.55 -14.37 3.35
C LYS A 50 1.04 -13.44 2.23
N ASN A 51 0.14 -13.01 1.35
CA ASN A 51 0.46 -12.11 0.25
C ASN A 51 0.94 -10.74 0.76
N THR A 52 0.29 -10.20 1.79
CA THR A 52 0.69 -8.92 2.41
C THR A 52 2.11 -9.01 2.98
N LEU A 53 2.42 -10.05 3.75
CA LEU A 53 3.76 -10.24 4.30
C LEU A 53 4.80 -10.49 3.22
N SER A 54 4.46 -11.28 2.18
CA SER A 54 5.34 -11.53 1.05
C SER A 54 5.63 -10.25 0.26
N ALA A 55 4.61 -9.42 0.02
CA ALA A 55 4.77 -8.14 -0.64
C ALA A 55 5.65 -7.17 0.17
N TYR A 56 5.45 -7.13 1.50
CA TYR A 56 6.29 -6.32 2.39
C TYR A 56 7.76 -6.75 2.32
N ALA A 57 8.02 -8.05 2.46
CA ALA A 57 9.36 -8.61 2.36
C ALA A 57 10.00 -8.36 1.00
N MET A 58 9.22 -8.46 -0.09
CA MET A 58 9.71 -8.19 -1.44
C MET A 58 10.13 -6.73 -1.60
N MET A 59 9.36 -5.78 -1.08
CA MET A 59 9.73 -4.35 -1.15
C MET A 59 11.02 -4.05 -0.39
N LEU A 60 11.24 -4.67 0.77
CA LEU A 60 12.53 -4.58 1.49
C LEU A 60 13.67 -5.19 0.67
N ALA A 61 13.46 -6.39 0.10
CA ALA A 61 14.47 -7.07 -0.71
C ALA A 61 14.84 -6.29 -1.99
N LEU A 62 13.91 -5.51 -2.53
CA LEU A 62 14.14 -4.65 -3.69
C LEU A 62 14.89 -3.35 -3.34
N GLY A 63 15.05 -3.06 -2.06
CA GLY A 63 15.87 -1.95 -1.60
C GLY A 63 15.11 -0.78 -0.95
N ILE A 64 13.84 -0.94 -0.59
CA ILE A 64 13.19 0.02 0.30
C ILE A 64 13.89 -0.07 1.67
N ASP A 65 14.47 1.03 2.10
CA ASP A 65 15.25 1.13 3.32
C ASP A 65 14.40 1.78 4.43
N PRO A 66 14.02 1.02 5.48
CA PRO A 66 13.21 1.56 6.58
C PRO A 66 13.97 2.57 7.47
N GLU A 67 15.30 2.64 7.36
CA GLU A 67 16.10 3.66 8.04
C GLU A 67 16.01 5.03 7.33
N LYS A 68 15.73 5.02 6.02
CA LYS A 68 15.63 6.23 5.18
C LYS A 68 14.20 6.66 4.93
N SER A 69 13.26 5.73 4.96
CA SER A 69 11.88 5.96 4.53
C SER A 69 10.91 5.37 5.54
N ILE A 70 9.75 6.00 5.71
CA ILE A 70 8.65 5.41 6.46
C ILE A 70 8.01 4.34 5.57
N PHE A 71 7.98 3.09 6.06
CA PHE A 71 7.34 1.99 5.34
C PHE A 71 6.39 1.21 6.26
N PHE A 72 5.11 1.13 5.89
CA PHE A 72 4.06 0.52 6.73
C PHE A 72 2.99 -0.22 5.92
N ILE A 73 2.19 -1.03 6.62
CA ILE A 73 0.97 -1.64 6.10
C ILE A 73 -0.20 -0.75 6.53
N GLN A 74 -1.06 -0.35 5.61
CA GLN A 74 -2.10 0.66 5.83
C GLN A 74 -3.05 0.31 6.98
N SER A 75 -3.45 -0.96 7.11
CA SER A 75 -4.32 -1.41 8.21
C SER A 75 -3.68 -1.34 9.59
N GLN A 76 -2.36 -1.17 9.69
CA GLN A 76 -1.65 -1.00 10.96
C GLN A 76 -1.69 0.45 11.47
N VAL A 77 -2.25 1.36 10.68
CA VAL A 77 -2.48 2.78 11.04
C VAL A 77 -4.00 3.01 11.12
N PRO A 78 -4.64 2.77 12.28
CA PRO A 78 -6.10 2.83 12.40
C PRO A 78 -6.69 4.19 12.06
N GLU A 79 -5.92 5.26 12.19
CA GLU A 79 -6.30 6.63 11.86
C GLU A 79 -6.71 6.79 10.39
N HIS A 80 -6.16 6.01 9.47
CA HIS A 80 -6.56 6.01 8.07
C HIS A 80 -8.03 5.59 7.90
N ALA A 81 -8.46 4.53 8.57
CA ALA A 81 -9.84 4.07 8.53
C ALA A 81 -10.79 5.01 9.29
N GLN A 82 -10.33 5.53 10.43
CA GLN A 82 -11.11 6.46 11.24
C GLN A 82 -11.37 7.78 10.49
N LEU A 83 -10.34 8.36 9.90
CA LEU A 83 -10.48 9.57 9.11
C LEU A 83 -11.34 9.34 7.87
N ALA A 84 -11.15 8.22 7.17
CA ALA A 84 -11.97 7.85 6.02
C ALA A 84 -13.46 7.75 6.40
N TRP A 85 -13.79 7.19 7.58
CA TRP A 85 -15.16 7.16 8.07
C TRP A 85 -15.72 8.55 8.32
N VAL A 86 -14.99 9.40 9.03
CA VAL A 86 -15.41 10.78 9.30
C VAL A 86 -15.67 11.53 7.98
N LEU A 87 -14.75 11.45 7.02
CA LEU A 87 -14.91 12.11 5.72
C LEU A 87 -16.10 11.55 4.93
N SER A 88 -16.37 10.25 5.02
CA SER A 88 -17.50 9.63 4.32
C SER A 88 -18.87 10.15 4.82
N CYS A 89 -18.94 10.61 6.09
CA CYS A 89 -20.16 11.20 6.62
C CYS A 89 -20.52 12.56 5.99
N TYR A 90 -19.54 13.23 5.41
CA TYR A 90 -19.71 14.54 4.74
C TYR A 90 -19.65 14.45 3.22
N THR A 91 -19.31 13.29 2.67
CA THR A 91 -19.13 13.11 1.23
C THR A 91 -20.41 12.58 0.59
N GLN A 92 -20.87 13.23 -0.46
CA GLN A 92 -22.08 12.81 -1.19
C GLN A 92 -21.69 11.77 -2.26
N PHE A 93 -22.48 10.69 -2.36
CA PHE A 93 -22.25 9.63 -3.36
C PHE A 93 -22.21 10.17 -4.81
N GLY A 94 -23.07 11.15 -5.12
CA GLY A 94 -23.11 11.77 -6.45
C GLY A 94 -21.83 12.54 -6.83
N GLU A 95 -21.03 12.95 -5.86
CA GLU A 95 -19.74 13.61 -6.09
C GLU A 95 -18.63 12.58 -6.37
N LEU A 96 -18.71 11.42 -5.72
CA LEU A 96 -17.73 10.34 -5.89
C LEU A 96 -17.93 9.54 -7.19
N SER A 97 -19.12 9.56 -7.78
CA SER A 97 -19.46 8.75 -8.93
C SER A 97 -19.25 9.45 -10.29
N ARG A 98 -18.60 10.60 -10.30
CA ARG A 98 -18.30 11.38 -11.51
C ARG A 98 -16.99 11.01 -12.16
#